data_960ead7550d18399c55dc97adedf2e21
#
_entry.id   960ead7550d18399c55dc97adedf2e21
#
_cell.length_a   1.000
_cell.length_b   1.000
_cell.length_c   1.000
_cell.angle_alpha   90.00
_cell.angle_beta   90.00
_cell.angle_gamma   90.00
#
_symmetry.space_group_name_H-M   'P 1'
#
loop_
_entity.id
_entity.type
_entity.pdbx_description
1 polymer ?
#
loop_
_entity_poly.entity_id
_entity_poly.type
_entity_poly.pdbx_seq_one_letter_code
_entity_poly.pdbx_strand_id
1 'polypeptide(L)'
;MKKLFFITTLLQISCNSVTLSEIEKGDDEVIILSYLKIENSSKQEIFNFLENYVDKVILVEPQSYGYGFYEYGDDILFIERFKNEGAIISHAKNVSEGGVLQKDYAEYNYYFEPYKVDVFGKVSQDLVDYLEPYNLPIFYYQNIVSFSKGYESKWEELN
;
A
#
# COMPACT_ATOMS: atom_id res chain seq x y z
N MET A 1 48.39 47.71 -17.36
CA MET A 1 48.34 46.39 -16.67
C MET A 1 46.98 46.19 -16.04
N LYS A 2 46.09 45.39 -16.69
CA LYS A 2 44.73 45.08 -16.19
C LYS A 2 44.83 43.79 -15.39
N LYS A 3 44.53 43.84 -14.05
CA LYS A 3 44.46 42.67 -13.20
C LYS A 3 43.11 42.01 -13.42
N LEU A 4 43.12 40.79 -13.92
CA LEU A 4 41.96 39.92 -14.06
C LEU A 4 41.70 39.21 -12.74
N PHE A 5 40.58 39.54 -12.07
CA PHE A 5 40.12 38.82 -10.88
C PHE A 5 39.33 37.60 -11.30
N PHE A 6 39.88 36.42 -11.07
CA PHE A 6 39.11 35.14 -11.16
C PHE A 6 38.31 34.97 -9.88
N ILE A 7 36.99 35.08 -10.01
CA ILE A 7 36.05 34.69 -8.92
C ILE A 7 35.79 33.20 -9.12
N THR A 8 36.43 32.40 -8.27
CA THR A 8 36.12 30.94 -8.16
C THR A 8 34.88 30.77 -7.29
N THR A 9 33.74 30.58 -7.93
CA THR A 9 32.50 30.20 -7.23
C THR A 9 32.61 28.71 -6.83
N LEU A 10 32.88 28.46 -5.54
CA LEU A 10 32.73 27.10 -4.98
C LEU A 10 31.25 26.75 -4.94
N LEU A 11 30.81 25.84 -5.84
CA LEU A 11 29.54 25.14 -5.67
C LEU A 11 29.67 24.19 -4.47
N GLN A 12 29.10 24.57 -3.35
CA GLN A 12 28.88 23.64 -2.25
C GLN A 12 27.71 22.70 -2.64
N ILE A 13 28.05 21.49 -3.10
CA ILE A 13 27.08 20.42 -3.21
C ILE A 13 26.78 19.96 -1.79
N SER A 14 25.67 20.43 -1.23
CA SER A 14 25.14 19.91 0.02
C SER A 14 24.67 18.47 -0.23
N CYS A 15 25.52 17.50 0.09
CA CYS A 15 25.15 16.12 0.15
C CYS A 15 24.32 15.96 1.45
N ASN A 16 22.99 15.98 1.35
CA ASN A 16 22.13 15.61 2.48
C ASN A 16 22.37 14.12 2.74
N SER A 17 23.25 13.83 3.70
CA SER A 17 23.39 12.47 4.23
C SER A 17 22.14 12.17 5.05
N VAL A 18 21.27 11.29 4.53
CA VAL A 18 20.18 10.70 5.30
C VAL A 18 20.81 10.01 6.52
N THR A 19 20.50 10.49 7.70
CA THR A 19 20.99 9.88 8.94
C THR A 19 20.25 8.57 9.20
N LEU A 20 20.94 7.56 9.73
CA LEU A 20 20.31 6.26 10.08
C LEU A 20 19.12 6.38 11.05
N SER A 21 18.98 7.53 11.75
CA SER A 21 17.84 7.85 12.61
C SER A 21 16.56 8.22 11.85
N GLU A 22 16.64 8.52 10.53
CA GLU A 22 15.49 8.79 9.66
C GLU A 22 14.94 7.52 8.99
N ILE A 23 15.60 6.37 9.18
CA ILE A 23 15.10 5.08 8.76
C ILE A 23 14.28 4.54 9.93
N GLU A 24 12.97 4.75 9.91
CA GLU A 24 12.09 3.99 10.78
C GLU A 24 12.29 2.52 10.44
N LYS A 25 12.71 1.72 11.42
CA LYS A 25 12.68 0.27 11.28
C LYS A 25 11.21 -0.09 11.15
N GLY A 26 10.79 -0.52 9.97
CA GLY A 26 9.41 -0.85 9.65
C GLY A 26 8.93 -2.13 10.33
N ASP A 27 9.03 -2.16 11.66
CA ASP A 27 8.65 -3.32 12.46
C ASP A 27 7.14 -3.54 12.47
N ASP A 28 6.34 -2.54 12.08
CA ASP A 28 4.89 -2.57 12.15
C ASP A 28 4.18 -2.57 10.78
N GLU A 29 4.91 -2.35 9.67
CA GLU A 29 4.30 -2.41 8.33
C GLU A 29 3.80 -3.83 8.04
N VAL A 30 2.59 -3.92 7.50
CA VAL A 30 2.02 -5.18 7.00
C VAL A 30 1.79 -5.07 5.50
N ILE A 31 2.25 -6.09 4.77
CA ILE A 31 2.08 -6.22 3.32
C ILE A 31 1.16 -7.41 3.05
N ILE A 32 0.16 -7.19 2.22
CA ILE A 32 -0.78 -8.23 1.79
C ILE A 32 -0.62 -8.44 0.29
N LEU A 33 -0.45 -9.69 -0.11
CA LEU A 33 -0.46 -10.12 -1.50
C LEU A 33 -1.67 -11.00 -1.74
N SER A 34 -2.65 -10.51 -2.49
CA SER A 34 -3.85 -11.25 -2.87
C SER A 34 -3.74 -11.74 -4.32
N TYR A 35 -3.85 -13.04 -4.50
CA TYR A 35 -3.86 -13.69 -5.81
C TYR A 35 -5.31 -13.86 -6.25
N LEU A 36 -5.70 -13.20 -7.33
CA LEU A 36 -7.08 -12.99 -7.74
C LEU A 36 -7.35 -13.61 -9.10
N LYS A 37 -8.30 -14.51 -9.19
CA LYS A 37 -8.88 -14.90 -10.48
C LYS A 37 -9.77 -13.80 -11.01
N ILE A 38 -9.73 -13.60 -12.32
CA ILE A 38 -10.66 -12.74 -13.05
C ILE A 38 -11.89 -13.57 -13.38
N GLU A 39 -13.08 -13.12 -12.96
CA GLU A 39 -14.32 -13.87 -13.16
C GLU A 39 -15.14 -13.35 -14.34
N ASN A 40 -15.73 -12.22 -14.31
CA ASN A 40 -16.89 -11.92 -15.15
C ASN A 40 -16.73 -10.72 -16.11
N SER A 41 -15.49 -10.37 -16.56
CA SER A 41 -15.34 -9.09 -17.26
C SER A 41 -14.21 -9.03 -18.28
N SER A 42 -14.32 -8.05 -19.17
CA SER A 42 -13.24 -7.68 -20.08
C SER A 42 -12.11 -6.94 -19.33
N LYS A 43 -10.89 -7.04 -19.85
CA LYS A 43 -9.74 -6.30 -19.30
C LYS A 43 -9.99 -4.78 -19.19
N GLN A 44 -10.74 -4.19 -20.13
CA GLN A 44 -11.03 -2.77 -20.12
C GLN A 44 -11.97 -2.35 -19.01
N GLU A 45 -13.00 -3.16 -18.71
CA GLU A 45 -13.93 -2.91 -17.61
C GLU A 45 -13.19 -2.97 -16.28
N ILE A 46 -12.37 -4.01 -16.09
CA ILE A 46 -11.52 -4.16 -14.90
C ILE A 46 -10.58 -2.95 -14.74
N PHE A 47 -9.88 -2.53 -15.80
CA PHE A 47 -8.96 -1.40 -15.74
C PHE A 47 -9.67 -0.12 -15.31
N ASN A 48 -10.80 0.20 -15.90
CA ASN A 48 -11.58 1.39 -15.54
C ASN A 48 -12.07 1.35 -14.08
N PHE A 49 -12.47 0.16 -13.61
CA PHE A 49 -12.85 -0.03 -12.20
C PHE A 49 -11.66 0.22 -11.27
N LEU A 50 -10.50 -0.42 -11.55
CA LEU A 50 -9.33 -0.34 -10.69
C LEU A 50 -8.76 1.08 -10.56
N GLU A 51 -8.73 1.88 -11.64
CA GLU A 51 -8.34 3.29 -11.56
C GLU A 51 -9.22 4.05 -10.57
N ASN A 52 -10.55 3.94 -10.71
CA ASN A 52 -11.50 4.61 -9.82
C ASN A 52 -11.40 4.10 -8.37
N TYR A 53 -11.16 2.81 -8.20
CA TYR A 53 -11.06 2.19 -6.87
C TYR A 53 -9.82 2.70 -6.11
N VAL A 54 -8.65 2.69 -6.77
CA VAL A 54 -7.40 3.18 -6.19
C VAL A 54 -7.51 4.65 -5.81
N ASP A 55 -8.09 5.50 -6.66
CA ASP A 55 -8.28 6.93 -6.37
C ASP A 55 -9.13 7.16 -5.12
N LYS A 56 -10.19 6.36 -4.92
CA LYS A 56 -11.02 6.44 -3.71
C LYS A 56 -10.27 5.99 -2.46
N VAL A 57 -9.50 4.88 -2.54
CA VAL A 57 -8.70 4.39 -1.41
C VAL A 57 -7.70 5.45 -0.96
N ILE A 58 -6.98 6.08 -1.89
CA ILE A 58 -6.03 7.17 -1.57
C ILE A 58 -6.70 8.29 -0.76
N LEU A 59 -7.94 8.64 -1.08
CA LEU A 59 -8.67 9.72 -0.42
C LEU A 59 -9.14 9.38 0.99
N VAL A 60 -9.45 8.11 1.27
CA VAL A 60 -10.12 7.72 2.53
C VAL A 60 -9.25 6.90 3.47
N GLU A 61 -8.08 6.43 3.01
CA GLU A 61 -7.18 5.56 3.78
C GLU A 61 -5.75 6.12 3.89
N PRO A 62 -5.53 7.15 4.69
CA PRO A 62 -4.22 7.81 4.81
C PRO A 62 -3.13 6.93 5.45
N GLN A 63 -3.50 5.78 6.04
CA GLN A 63 -2.57 4.81 6.61
C GLN A 63 -2.29 3.61 5.68
N SER A 64 -2.85 3.61 4.48
CA SER A 64 -2.49 2.68 3.42
C SER A 64 -1.30 3.27 2.64
N TYR A 65 -0.14 2.60 2.71
CA TYR A 65 1.11 3.07 2.10
C TYR A 65 1.22 2.73 0.62
N GLY A 66 0.40 1.85 0.12
CA GLY A 66 0.40 1.49 -1.28
C GLY A 66 -0.67 0.48 -1.65
N TYR A 67 -1.18 0.68 -2.84
CA TYR A 67 -2.12 -0.19 -3.53
C TYR A 67 -1.62 -0.41 -4.94
N GLY A 68 -1.56 -1.65 -5.40
CA GLY A 68 -1.13 -1.94 -6.76
C GLY A 68 -1.72 -3.23 -7.29
N PHE A 69 -2.25 -3.18 -8.52
CA PHE A 69 -2.74 -4.33 -9.25
C PHE A 69 -1.80 -4.63 -10.41
N TYR A 70 -1.38 -5.89 -10.53
CA TYR A 70 -0.37 -6.33 -11.49
C TYR A 70 -0.87 -7.53 -12.27
N GLU A 71 -0.57 -7.59 -13.57
CA GLU A 71 -0.83 -8.80 -14.36
C GLU A 71 0.02 -9.96 -13.83
N TYR A 72 -0.61 -11.10 -13.56
CA TYR A 72 0.02 -12.32 -13.06
C TYR A 72 -0.44 -13.54 -13.88
N GLY A 73 0.13 -13.72 -15.04
CA GLY A 73 -0.36 -14.67 -16.03
C GLY A 73 -1.74 -14.26 -16.55
N ASP A 74 -2.75 -15.13 -16.36
CA ASP A 74 -4.14 -14.83 -16.68
C ASP A 74 -4.91 -14.20 -15.50
N ASP A 75 -4.27 -14.11 -14.35
CA ASP A 75 -4.80 -13.61 -13.07
C ASP A 75 -4.29 -12.21 -12.74
N ILE A 76 -4.66 -11.69 -11.58
CA ILE A 76 -4.17 -10.45 -11.00
C ILE A 76 -3.46 -10.73 -9.69
N LEU A 77 -2.28 -10.13 -9.49
CA LEU A 77 -1.65 -9.98 -8.18
C LEU A 77 -2.00 -8.58 -7.64
N PHE A 78 -2.69 -8.54 -6.52
CA PHE A 78 -3.01 -7.33 -5.81
C PHE A 78 -2.08 -7.20 -4.60
N ILE A 79 -1.39 -6.07 -4.49
CA ILE A 79 -0.45 -5.76 -3.39
C ILE A 79 -0.98 -4.56 -2.62
N GLU A 80 -1.15 -4.76 -1.32
CA GLU A 80 -1.55 -3.74 -0.36
C GLU A 80 -0.45 -3.56 0.68
N ARG A 81 -0.19 -2.33 1.06
CA ARG A 81 0.80 -1.98 2.09
C ARG A 81 0.15 -1.09 3.12
N PHE A 82 0.15 -1.55 4.36
CA PHE A 82 -0.48 -0.86 5.49
C PHE A 82 0.57 -0.44 6.51
N LYS A 83 0.39 0.72 7.10
CA LYS A 83 1.27 1.24 8.16
C LYS A 83 1.42 0.26 9.32
N ASN A 84 0.35 -0.42 9.70
CA ASN A 84 0.28 -1.39 10.80
C ASN A 84 -1.05 -2.16 10.74
N GLU A 85 -1.27 -3.08 11.69
CA GLU A 85 -2.52 -3.84 11.83
C GLU A 85 -3.76 -2.97 12.00
N GLY A 86 -3.65 -1.85 12.72
CA GLY A 86 -4.77 -0.90 12.89
C GLY A 86 -5.25 -0.31 11.56
N ALA A 87 -4.34 -0.12 10.61
CA ALA A 87 -4.69 0.32 9.26
C ALA A 87 -5.47 -0.77 8.49
N ILE A 88 -5.11 -2.05 8.64
CA ILE A 88 -5.86 -3.17 8.04
C ILE A 88 -7.27 -3.25 8.62
N ILE A 89 -7.42 -3.13 9.94
CA ILE A 89 -8.74 -3.14 10.60
C ILE A 89 -9.58 -1.96 10.11
N SER A 90 -8.98 -0.80 9.92
CA SER A 90 -9.66 0.39 9.36
C SER A 90 -10.10 0.16 7.92
N HIS A 91 -9.22 -0.42 7.08
CA HIS A 91 -9.56 -0.84 5.73
C HIS A 91 -10.72 -1.83 5.71
N ALA A 92 -10.65 -2.89 6.50
CA ALA A 92 -11.72 -3.89 6.59
C ALA A 92 -13.08 -3.27 6.98
N LYS A 93 -13.09 -2.27 7.87
CA LYS A 93 -14.32 -1.50 8.20
C LYS A 93 -14.80 -0.66 7.02
N ASN A 94 -13.91 -0.03 6.27
CA ASN A 94 -14.26 0.79 5.11
C ASN A 94 -14.94 -0.01 4.00
N VAL A 95 -14.52 -1.26 3.79
CA VAL A 95 -15.08 -2.15 2.76
C VAL A 95 -16.29 -2.96 3.25
N SER A 96 -16.52 -3.03 4.56
CA SER A 96 -17.63 -3.76 5.18
C SER A 96 -18.96 -3.00 5.07
N GLU A 97 -20.06 -3.62 5.54
CA GLU A 97 -21.38 -3.02 5.57
C GLU A 97 -21.38 -1.69 6.35
N GLY A 98 -21.91 -0.63 5.71
CA GLY A 98 -21.91 0.73 6.21
C GLY A 98 -20.61 1.51 5.99
N GLY A 99 -19.55 0.86 5.49
CA GLY A 99 -18.27 1.50 5.19
C GLY A 99 -18.28 2.34 3.91
N VAL A 100 -17.35 3.29 3.82
CA VAL A 100 -17.29 4.26 2.71
C VAL A 100 -16.93 3.61 1.37
N LEU A 101 -16.26 2.47 1.38
CA LEU A 101 -15.87 1.68 0.19
C LEU A 101 -16.76 0.45 -0.03
N GLN A 102 -17.85 0.27 0.74
CA GLN A 102 -18.70 -0.91 0.66
C GLN A 102 -19.17 -1.23 -0.77
N LYS A 103 -19.60 -0.21 -1.51
CA LYS A 103 -20.12 -0.39 -2.88
C LYS A 103 -19.00 -0.79 -3.84
N ASP A 104 -17.84 -0.19 -3.70
CA ASP A 104 -16.68 -0.45 -4.53
C ASP A 104 -16.13 -1.85 -4.25
N TYR A 105 -16.17 -2.29 -3.00
CA TYR A 105 -15.79 -3.66 -2.63
C TYR A 105 -16.80 -4.72 -3.12
N ALA A 106 -18.08 -4.39 -3.18
CA ALA A 106 -19.07 -5.28 -3.80
C ALA A 106 -18.81 -5.45 -5.30
N GLU A 107 -18.41 -4.37 -5.99
CA GLU A 107 -18.00 -4.41 -7.39
C GLU A 107 -16.65 -5.15 -7.57
N TYR A 108 -15.68 -4.95 -6.67
CA TYR A 108 -14.44 -5.73 -6.63
C TYR A 108 -14.72 -7.24 -6.56
N ASN A 109 -15.61 -7.69 -5.65
CA ASN A 109 -15.99 -9.08 -5.51
C ASN A 109 -16.79 -9.66 -6.71
N TYR A 110 -17.35 -8.79 -7.56
CA TYR A 110 -17.94 -9.21 -8.83
C TYR A 110 -16.87 -9.55 -9.88
N TYR A 111 -15.75 -8.82 -9.88
CA TYR A 111 -14.65 -9.01 -10.82
C TYR A 111 -13.66 -10.07 -10.40
N PHE A 112 -13.44 -10.25 -9.09
CA PHE A 112 -12.32 -11.02 -8.57
C PHE A 112 -12.72 -12.05 -7.53
N GLU A 113 -12.11 -13.24 -7.63
CA GLU A 113 -12.14 -14.27 -6.61
C GLU A 113 -10.73 -14.48 -6.03
N PRO A 114 -10.47 -14.14 -4.74
CA PRO A 114 -9.18 -14.41 -4.12
C PRO A 114 -9.03 -15.91 -3.84
N TYR A 115 -8.01 -16.53 -4.42
CA TYR A 115 -7.70 -17.94 -4.19
C TYR A 115 -6.50 -18.18 -3.29
N LYS A 116 -5.72 -17.13 -2.99
CA LYS A 116 -4.62 -17.14 -2.04
C LYS A 116 -4.34 -15.73 -1.56
N VAL A 117 -4.09 -15.57 -0.26
CA VAL A 117 -3.70 -14.30 0.37
C VAL A 117 -2.48 -14.53 1.25
N ASP A 118 -1.36 -13.90 0.94
CA ASP A 118 -0.14 -13.94 1.74
C ASP A 118 -0.01 -12.64 2.54
N VAL A 119 0.11 -12.73 3.86
CA VAL A 119 0.24 -11.59 4.77
C VAL A 119 1.64 -11.62 5.40
N PHE A 120 2.42 -10.59 5.15
CA PHE A 120 3.79 -10.44 5.63
C PHE A 120 3.87 -9.32 6.66
N GLY A 121 4.54 -9.57 7.78
CA GLY A 121 4.76 -8.58 8.82
C GLY A 121 4.58 -9.16 10.20
N LYS A 122 4.52 -8.26 11.20
CA LYS A 122 4.22 -8.63 12.57
C LYS A 122 2.70 -8.69 12.74
N VAL A 123 2.15 -9.88 12.71
CA VAL A 123 0.71 -10.13 12.82
C VAL A 123 0.38 -10.68 14.19
N SER A 124 -0.51 -10.00 14.92
CA SER A 124 -1.02 -10.46 16.21
C SER A 124 -2.12 -11.50 16.06
N GLN A 125 -2.37 -12.25 17.14
CA GLN A 125 -3.50 -13.18 17.16
C GLN A 125 -4.84 -12.44 17.01
N ASP A 126 -4.94 -11.23 17.57
CA ASP A 126 -6.16 -10.40 17.50
C ASP A 126 -6.51 -10.05 16.04
N LEU A 127 -5.50 -9.77 15.18
CA LEU A 127 -5.75 -9.52 13.75
C LEU A 127 -6.17 -10.82 13.04
N VAL A 128 -5.53 -11.96 13.36
CA VAL A 128 -5.91 -13.27 12.79
C VAL A 128 -7.38 -13.57 13.11
N ASP A 129 -7.77 -13.46 14.38
CA ASP A 129 -9.14 -13.70 14.85
C ASP A 129 -10.14 -12.71 14.21
N TYR A 130 -9.71 -11.47 13.98
CA TYR A 130 -10.53 -10.44 13.31
C TYR A 130 -10.80 -10.78 11.84
N LEU A 131 -9.81 -11.37 11.14
CA LEU A 131 -9.92 -11.69 9.71
C LEU A 131 -10.57 -13.07 9.45
N GLU A 132 -10.59 -13.97 10.42
CA GLU A 132 -11.16 -15.32 10.26
C GLU A 132 -12.60 -15.35 9.69
N PRO A 133 -13.54 -14.47 10.12
CA PRO A 133 -14.91 -14.47 9.62
C PRO A 133 -15.05 -14.17 8.13
N TYR A 134 -14.03 -13.57 7.49
CA TYR A 134 -14.05 -13.28 6.05
C TYR A 134 -13.81 -14.53 5.20
N ASN A 135 -13.42 -15.65 5.81
CA ASN A 135 -13.19 -16.94 5.15
C ASN A 135 -12.27 -16.88 3.92
N LEU A 136 -11.25 -16.04 3.99
CA LEU A 136 -10.24 -15.91 2.94
C LEU A 136 -9.13 -16.95 3.10
N PRO A 137 -8.49 -17.42 2.01
CA PRO A 137 -7.38 -18.40 2.07
C PRO A 137 -6.07 -17.70 2.48
N ILE A 138 -5.96 -17.27 3.76
CA ILE A 138 -4.87 -16.44 4.27
C ILE A 138 -3.73 -17.30 4.81
N PHE A 139 -2.48 -16.93 4.45
CA PHE A 139 -1.23 -17.46 4.97
C PHE A 139 -0.41 -16.33 5.60
N TYR A 140 0.07 -16.52 6.83
CA TYR A 140 0.79 -15.50 7.60
C TYR A 140 2.29 -15.81 7.65
N TYR A 141 3.12 -14.79 7.37
CA TYR A 141 4.57 -14.87 7.35
C TYR A 141 5.16 -13.83 8.30
N GLN A 142 5.77 -14.31 9.38
CA GLN A 142 6.42 -13.45 10.36
C GLN A 142 7.65 -12.78 9.79
N ASN A 143 7.79 -11.49 10.09
CA ASN A 143 8.96 -10.73 9.72
C ASN A 143 10.19 -11.15 10.56
N ILE A 144 11.31 -11.48 9.89
CA ILE A 144 12.59 -11.75 10.55
C ILE A 144 13.41 -10.46 10.62
N VAL A 145 13.53 -9.73 9.51
CA VAL A 145 14.21 -8.44 9.37
C VAL A 145 13.57 -7.67 8.23
N SER A 146 13.14 -6.45 8.49
CA SER A 146 12.69 -5.53 7.44
C SER A 146 12.99 -4.09 7.79
N PHE A 147 12.94 -3.23 6.80
CA PHE A 147 12.80 -1.80 6.98
C PHE A 147 11.85 -1.25 5.94
N SER A 148 11.08 -0.23 6.31
CA SER A 148 10.37 0.60 5.33
C SER A 148 10.73 2.06 5.55
N LYS A 149 10.76 2.83 4.45
CA LYS A 149 10.72 4.28 4.56
C LYS A 149 9.27 4.67 4.55
N GLY A 150 8.76 5.21 5.66
CA GLY A 150 7.45 5.82 5.73
C GLY A 150 7.30 6.84 4.59
N TYR A 151 6.17 6.87 3.94
CA TYR A 151 5.85 7.90 2.96
C TYR A 151 5.57 9.18 3.75
N GLU A 152 6.54 10.09 3.84
CA GLU A 152 6.25 11.46 4.23
C GLU A 152 5.36 12.06 3.14
N SER A 153 4.07 12.14 3.42
CA SER A 153 3.13 12.77 2.51
C SER A 153 3.46 14.25 2.45
N LYS A 154 4.02 14.72 1.34
CA LYS A 154 4.18 16.15 1.04
C LYS A 154 2.84 16.88 0.86
N TRP A 155 1.73 16.25 1.21
CA TRP A 155 0.39 16.82 1.10
C TRP A 155 0.12 17.94 2.11
N GLU A 156 0.91 18.04 3.19
CA GLU A 156 0.80 19.13 4.17
C GLU A 156 1.41 20.46 3.68
N GLU A 157 2.23 20.44 2.61
CA GLU A 157 2.84 21.66 2.06
C GLU A 157 1.99 22.35 0.96
N LEU A 158 0.85 21.79 0.58
CA LEU A 158 0.01 22.29 -0.51
C LEU A 158 -1.32 22.95 -0.08
N ASN A 159 -1.53 23.16 1.24
CA ASN A 159 -2.70 23.87 1.78
C ASN A 159 -2.30 25.11 2.59
#